data_10be52e3c5b1b83e5fa893a57e8d6b4b
#
_entry.id   10be52e3c5b1b83e5fa893a57e8d6b4b
#
_cell.length_a   1.000
_cell.length_b   1.000
_cell.length_c   1.000
_cell.angle_alpha   90.00
_cell.angle_beta   90.00
_cell.angle_gamma   90.00
#
_symmetry.space_group_name_H-M   'P 1'
#
loop_
_entity.id
_entity.type
_entity.pdbx_description
1 polymer ?
#
loop_
_entity_poly.entity_id
_entity_poly.type
_entity_poly.pdbx_seq_one_letter_code
_entity_poly.pdbx_strand_id
1 'polypeptide(L)'
;MASGAAEWKLGEFFEYRGDRVAYDAIGEGSPIVLVHGTPFSSYVWRRIAPALAENYRVHVFDLLGYGASDKREGQDVSLYAQGKLLARLLEHWKLESPMIVGHDFGGAITLRAHLLEGCDFERIVLMNAVSVAPWGSPFYRLVQDYPGVFGQIPGYMHRAMMAAYVRDATYRLMTDEETLPYIEPWLGEEGQAALYRQIAQNDQRYTDEVEPLYGEIERPVLILWGEEDRWLPLEIGEKLHTSIPGSQLRTIPKCAHLAQEDATEEVLGHLIEFFSHS
;
A
#
# COMPACT_ATOMS: atom_id res chain seq x y z
N MET A 1 -17.65 9.68 23.83
CA MET A 1 -18.68 9.85 22.77
C MET A 1 -18.02 9.35 21.49
N ALA A 2 -18.45 8.20 20.99
CA ALA A 2 -17.95 7.69 19.72
C ALA A 2 -18.51 8.62 18.61
N SER A 3 -17.67 9.48 18.02
CA SER A 3 -18.01 10.15 16.78
C SER A 3 -18.12 9.04 15.74
N GLY A 4 -19.31 8.90 15.13
CA GLY A 4 -19.48 7.97 14.03
C GLY A 4 -18.43 8.29 12.97
N ALA A 5 -17.46 7.35 12.80
CA ALA A 5 -16.54 7.44 11.71
C ALA A 5 -17.37 7.44 10.44
N ALA A 6 -17.26 8.50 9.64
CA ALA A 6 -17.88 8.53 8.32
C ALA A 6 -17.43 7.28 7.57
N GLU A 7 -18.38 6.58 6.94
CA GLU A 7 -18.10 5.37 6.18
C GLU A 7 -17.05 5.68 5.10
N TRP A 8 -15.89 5.03 5.15
CA TRP A 8 -14.84 5.22 4.16
C TRP A 8 -15.30 4.63 2.83
N LYS A 9 -15.56 5.49 1.86
CA LYS A 9 -15.96 5.10 0.50
C LYS A 9 -15.27 5.98 -0.51
N LEU A 10 -14.80 5.37 -1.59
CA LEU A 10 -14.33 6.08 -2.78
C LEU A 10 -15.53 6.34 -3.70
N GLY A 11 -15.69 7.59 -4.14
CA GLY A 11 -16.85 8.05 -4.91
C GLY A 11 -16.68 8.04 -6.41
N GLU A 12 -15.42 8.02 -6.89
CA GLU A 12 -15.08 8.18 -8.31
C GLU A 12 -14.47 6.90 -8.89
N PHE A 13 -14.54 6.75 -10.21
CA PHE A 13 -13.94 5.63 -10.92
C PHE A 13 -13.15 6.10 -12.14
N PHE A 14 -11.93 5.59 -12.27
CA PHE A 14 -11.08 5.73 -13.45
C PHE A 14 -11.15 4.45 -14.28
N GLU A 15 -11.43 4.57 -15.57
CA GLU A 15 -11.46 3.42 -16.48
C GLU A 15 -10.05 3.13 -17.00
N TYR A 16 -9.54 1.95 -16.67
CA TYR A 16 -8.21 1.50 -17.05
C TYR A 16 -8.28 0.13 -17.73
N ARG A 17 -8.05 0.05 -19.03
CA ARG A 17 -8.04 -1.19 -19.83
C ARG A 17 -9.34 -2.00 -19.72
N GLY A 18 -10.47 -1.31 -19.56
CA GLY A 18 -11.78 -1.94 -19.43
C GLY A 18 -12.12 -2.38 -18.00
N ASP A 19 -11.32 -2.00 -17.02
CA ASP A 19 -11.58 -2.19 -15.59
C ASP A 19 -11.78 -0.83 -14.92
N ARG A 20 -12.63 -0.78 -13.89
CA ARG A 20 -12.84 0.40 -13.07
C ARG A 20 -11.90 0.37 -11.87
N VAL A 21 -11.18 1.45 -11.68
CA VAL A 21 -10.31 1.71 -10.53
C VAL A 21 -10.99 2.76 -9.66
N ALA A 22 -11.33 2.39 -8.43
CA ALA A 22 -11.98 3.30 -7.47
C ALA A 22 -10.96 4.29 -6.92
N TYR A 23 -11.31 5.58 -6.87
CA TYR A 23 -10.47 6.62 -6.29
C TYR A 23 -11.32 7.75 -5.67
N ASP A 24 -10.66 8.60 -4.91
CA ASP A 24 -11.21 9.87 -4.43
C ASP A 24 -10.09 10.90 -4.23
N ALA A 25 -10.47 12.18 -4.12
CA ALA A 25 -9.56 13.26 -3.80
C ALA A 25 -10.23 14.25 -2.85
N ILE A 26 -9.64 14.44 -1.67
CA ILE A 26 -10.17 15.27 -0.59
C ILE A 26 -9.22 16.40 -0.22
N GLY A 27 -9.76 17.50 0.32
CA GLY A 27 -8.96 18.69 0.70
C GLY A 27 -8.57 19.55 -0.50
N GLU A 28 -7.74 20.56 -0.24
CA GLU A 28 -7.21 21.51 -1.23
C GLU A 28 -5.74 21.79 -0.93
N GLY A 29 -4.96 22.28 -1.91
CA GLY A 29 -3.55 22.61 -1.76
C GLY A 29 -2.62 21.69 -2.56
N SER A 30 -1.36 21.57 -2.13
CA SER A 30 -0.36 20.73 -2.81
C SER A 30 -0.80 19.25 -2.82
N PRO A 31 -0.63 18.55 -3.95
CA PRO A 31 -1.14 17.19 -4.09
C PRO A 31 -0.28 16.16 -3.36
N ILE A 32 -0.94 15.27 -2.63
CA ILE A 32 -0.36 14.05 -2.04
C ILE A 32 -1.09 12.84 -2.61
N VAL A 33 -0.37 11.81 -2.99
CA VAL A 33 -0.93 10.52 -3.41
C VAL A 33 -0.61 9.45 -2.37
N LEU A 34 -1.62 8.72 -1.89
CA LEU A 34 -1.48 7.65 -0.93
C LEU A 34 -1.73 6.30 -1.61
N VAL A 35 -0.70 5.44 -1.62
CA VAL A 35 -0.73 4.12 -2.28
C VAL A 35 -0.67 3.02 -1.23
N HIS A 36 -1.75 2.24 -1.14
CA HIS A 36 -1.84 1.11 -0.22
C HIS A 36 -1.13 -0.13 -0.74
N GLY A 37 -1.05 -1.18 0.08
CA GLY A 37 -0.48 -2.47 -0.30
C GLY A 37 -1.40 -3.66 -0.08
N THR A 38 -0.82 -4.86 -0.10
CA THR A 38 -1.54 -6.12 0.05
C THR A 38 -1.61 -6.58 1.51
N PRO A 39 -2.70 -7.24 1.96
CA PRO A 39 -4.00 -7.44 1.33
C PRO A 39 -5.00 -6.32 1.66
N PHE A 40 -4.55 -5.09 1.70
CA PHE A 40 -5.32 -3.95 2.17
C PHE A 40 -6.05 -3.24 1.02
N SER A 41 -6.64 -2.09 1.33
CA SER A 41 -7.24 -1.14 0.39
C SER A 41 -6.95 0.27 0.86
N SER A 42 -7.43 1.28 0.17
CA SER A 42 -7.38 2.68 0.62
C SER A 42 -7.93 2.90 2.03
N TYR A 43 -8.67 1.94 2.57
CA TYR A 43 -9.20 1.98 3.93
C TYR A 43 -8.11 2.16 5.00
N VAL A 44 -6.87 1.72 4.74
CA VAL A 44 -5.72 1.96 5.65
C VAL A 44 -5.47 3.46 5.89
N TRP A 45 -5.85 4.31 4.94
CA TRP A 45 -5.63 5.75 4.96
C TRP A 45 -6.76 6.55 5.63
N ARG A 46 -7.86 5.91 6.06
CA ARG A 46 -9.06 6.58 6.57
C ARG A 46 -8.84 7.54 7.75
N ARG A 47 -7.77 7.33 8.52
CA ARG A 47 -7.39 8.21 9.64
C ARG A 47 -6.31 9.22 9.24
N ILE A 48 -5.50 8.90 8.24
CA ILE A 48 -4.38 9.72 7.76
C ILE A 48 -4.87 10.75 6.73
N ALA A 49 -5.62 10.31 5.72
CA ALA A 49 -6.03 11.16 4.61
C ALA A 49 -6.88 12.37 5.03
N PRO A 50 -7.89 12.27 5.92
CA PRO A 50 -8.65 13.44 6.37
C PRO A 50 -7.80 14.46 7.12
N ALA A 51 -6.83 14.02 7.92
CA ALA A 51 -5.95 14.91 8.65
C ALA A 51 -4.97 15.64 7.72
N LEU A 52 -4.41 14.96 6.73
CA LEU A 52 -3.59 15.60 5.69
C LEU A 52 -4.43 16.56 4.82
N ALA A 53 -5.70 16.24 4.58
CA ALA A 53 -6.60 17.05 3.76
C ALA A 53 -6.97 18.41 4.36
N GLU A 54 -6.61 18.68 5.61
CA GLU A 54 -6.71 20.01 6.20
C GLU A 54 -5.78 21.04 5.51
N ASN A 55 -4.66 20.58 4.91
CA ASN A 55 -3.65 21.46 4.31
C ASN A 55 -3.21 21.01 2.90
N TYR A 56 -3.63 19.83 2.44
CA TYR A 56 -3.19 19.23 1.19
C TYR A 56 -4.37 18.71 0.37
N ARG A 57 -4.17 18.57 -0.93
CA ARG A 57 -5.09 17.83 -1.80
C ARG A 57 -4.67 16.36 -1.82
N VAL A 58 -5.39 15.52 -1.08
CA VAL A 58 -5.03 14.11 -0.88
C VAL A 58 -5.78 13.22 -1.86
N HIS A 59 -5.05 12.51 -2.72
CA HIS A 59 -5.56 11.52 -3.65
C HIS A 59 -5.38 10.12 -3.08
N VAL A 60 -6.44 9.34 -3.07
CA VAL A 60 -6.46 7.94 -2.62
C VAL A 60 -7.12 7.07 -3.68
N PHE A 61 -6.70 5.84 -3.84
CA PHE A 61 -7.31 4.88 -4.75
C PHE A 61 -7.14 3.46 -4.26
N ASP A 62 -7.99 2.57 -4.73
CA ASP A 62 -7.81 1.14 -4.55
C ASP A 62 -7.07 0.56 -5.75
N LEU A 63 -5.99 -0.17 -5.51
CA LEU A 63 -5.26 -0.89 -6.54
C LEU A 63 -6.20 -1.78 -7.37
N LEU A 64 -5.88 -2.00 -8.63
CA LEU A 64 -6.66 -2.91 -9.47
C LEU A 64 -6.68 -4.32 -8.87
N GLY A 65 -7.86 -4.90 -8.72
CA GLY A 65 -8.04 -6.17 -8.03
C GLY A 65 -8.20 -6.07 -6.51
N TYR A 66 -8.28 -4.86 -5.94
CA TYR A 66 -8.37 -4.60 -4.49
C TYR A 66 -9.58 -3.69 -4.16
N GLY A 67 -9.95 -3.66 -2.88
CA GLY A 67 -10.95 -2.75 -2.36
C GLY A 67 -12.23 -2.68 -3.18
N ALA A 68 -12.61 -1.50 -3.62
CA ALA A 68 -13.76 -1.22 -4.47
C ALA A 68 -13.45 -1.20 -5.98
N SER A 69 -12.17 -1.40 -6.36
CA SER A 69 -11.77 -1.59 -7.76
C SER A 69 -12.21 -2.95 -8.29
N ASP A 70 -12.38 -3.07 -9.60
CA ASP A 70 -12.80 -4.32 -10.24
C ASP A 70 -11.86 -5.49 -9.94
N LYS A 71 -12.43 -6.68 -9.71
CA LYS A 71 -11.74 -7.93 -9.30
C LYS A 71 -12.05 -9.09 -10.25
N ARG A 72 -12.17 -8.87 -11.53
CA ARG A 72 -12.56 -9.91 -12.47
C ARG A 72 -11.43 -10.90 -12.79
N GLU A 73 -11.82 -12.09 -13.23
CA GLU A 73 -10.90 -13.11 -13.72
C GLU A 73 -10.06 -12.61 -14.91
N GLY A 74 -8.80 -13.05 -14.98
CA GLY A 74 -7.88 -12.71 -16.07
C GLY A 74 -7.23 -11.33 -15.99
N GLN A 75 -7.49 -10.52 -14.93
CA GLN A 75 -6.79 -9.26 -14.73
C GLN A 75 -5.30 -9.47 -14.46
N ASP A 76 -4.46 -8.58 -15.04
CA ASP A 76 -3.07 -8.43 -14.63
C ASP A 76 -3.02 -7.43 -13.46
N VAL A 77 -2.79 -7.96 -12.27
CA VAL A 77 -2.69 -7.21 -11.00
C VAL A 77 -1.28 -7.27 -10.41
N SER A 78 -0.30 -7.60 -11.25
CA SER A 78 1.11 -7.61 -10.86
C SER A 78 1.62 -6.22 -10.50
N LEU A 79 2.71 -6.15 -9.72
CA LEU A 79 3.39 -4.89 -9.41
C LEU A 79 3.81 -4.13 -10.68
N TYR A 80 4.10 -4.84 -11.77
CA TYR A 80 4.34 -4.24 -13.08
C TYR A 80 3.11 -3.50 -13.61
N ALA A 81 1.94 -4.14 -13.58
CA ALA A 81 0.69 -3.53 -14.06
C ALA A 81 0.24 -2.37 -13.14
N GLN A 82 0.42 -2.50 -11.84
CA GLN A 82 0.08 -1.47 -10.86
C GLN A 82 0.97 -0.23 -10.98
N GLY A 83 2.28 -0.37 -11.27
CA GLY A 83 3.15 0.77 -11.55
C GLY A 83 2.68 1.58 -12.75
N LYS A 84 2.29 0.90 -13.84
CA LYS A 84 1.69 1.54 -15.02
C LYS A 84 0.32 2.16 -14.73
N LEU A 85 -0.48 1.53 -13.89
CA LEU A 85 -1.75 2.11 -13.45
C LEU A 85 -1.53 3.43 -12.71
N LEU A 86 -0.57 3.47 -11.77
CA LEU A 86 -0.24 4.69 -11.04
C LEU A 86 0.16 5.82 -12.00
N ALA A 87 1.01 5.55 -12.99
CA ALA A 87 1.39 6.54 -14.00
C ALA A 87 0.16 7.09 -14.74
N ARG A 88 -0.79 6.23 -15.13
CA ARG A 88 -2.03 6.66 -15.82
C ARG A 88 -2.99 7.44 -14.91
N LEU A 89 -3.04 7.11 -13.61
CA LEU A 89 -3.81 7.88 -12.62
C LEU A 89 -3.21 9.29 -12.43
N LEU A 90 -1.89 9.41 -12.33
CA LEU A 90 -1.23 10.72 -12.26
C LEU A 90 -1.53 11.59 -13.48
N GLU A 91 -1.49 11.02 -14.68
CA GLU A 91 -1.90 11.70 -15.93
C GLU A 91 -3.38 12.13 -15.87
N HIS A 92 -4.28 11.23 -15.44
CA HIS A 92 -5.71 11.50 -15.32
C HIS A 92 -5.98 12.66 -14.34
N TRP A 93 -5.29 12.68 -13.22
CA TRP A 93 -5.39 13.75 -12.22
C TRP A 93 -4.60 15.00 -12.61
N LYS A 94 -3.81 14.96 -13.69
CA LYS A 94 -2.93 16.04 -14.16
C LYS A 94 -1.90 16.46 -13.11
N LEU A 95 -1.32 15.49 -12.43
CA LEU A 95 -0.28 15.67 -11.44
C LEU A 95 1.09 15.40 -12.06
N GLU A 96 1.93 16.44 -12.12
CA GLU A 96 3.27 16.34 -12.72
C GLU A 96 4.31 15.84 -11.72
N SER A 97 4.31 16.39 -10.51
CA SER A 97 5.26 16.04 -9.45
C SER A 97 4.58 16.13 -8.07
N PRO A 98 3.60 15.25 -7.74
CA PRO A 98 2.98 15.25 -6.42
C PRO A 98 3.94 14.68 -5.37
N MET A 99 3.66 14.93 -4.08
CA MET A 99 4.20 14.15 -2.99
C MET A 99 3.51 12.77 -2.98
N ILE A 100 4.23 11.73 -2.56
CA ILE A 100 3.68 10.36 -2.57
C ILE A 100 4.04 9.58 -1.30
N VAL A 101 3.10 8.77 -0.82
CA VAL A 101 3.31 7.80 0.27
C VAL A 101 2.95 6.42 -0.24
N GLY A 102 3.91 5.51 -0.27
CA GLY A 102 3.69 4.10 -0.63
C GLY A 102 3.87 3.21 0.60
N HIS A 103 2.82 2.45 0.95
CA HIS A 103 2.84 1.45 2.01
C HIS A 103 2.85 0.04 1.41
N ASP A 104 3.70 -0.84 1.90
CA ASP A 104 3.82 -2.24 1.47
C ASP A 104 4.02 -2.34 -0.06
N PHE A 105 3.15 -3.01 -0.82
CA PHE A 105 3.18 -3.00 -2.30
C PHE A 105 3.12 -1.58 -2.88
N GLY A 106 2.44 -0.65 -2.20
CA GLY A 106 2.44 0.75 -2.60
C GLY A 106 3.85 1.35 -2.69
N GLY A 107 4.78 0.88 -1.85
CA GLY A 107 6.19 1.25 -1.93
C GLY A 107 6.85 0.74 -3.22
N ALA A 108 6.71 -0.54 -3.53
CA ALA A 108 7.21 -1.13 -4.78
C ALA A 108 6.60 -0.44 -6.01
N ILE A 109 5.29 -0.16 -5.97
CA ILE A 109 4.56 0.52 -7.05
C ILE A 109 5.10 1.94 -7.25
N THR A 110 5.32 2.69 -6.16
CA THR A 110 5.91 4.03 -6.19
C THR A 110 7.31 4.02 -6.81
N LEU A 111 8.18 3.11 -6.35
CA LEU A 111 9.53 2.98 -6.87
C LEU A 111 9.55 2.60 -8.35
N ARG A 112 8.68 1.68 -8.78
CA ARG A 112 8.53 1.31 -10.20
C ARG A 112 8.02 2.47 -11.04
N ALA A 113 7.00 3.20 -10.56
CA ALA A 113 6.46 4.35 -11.27
C ALA A 113 7.52 5.43 -11.47
N HIS A 114 8.32 5.70 -10.45
CA HIS A 114 9.40 6.68 -10.50
C HIS A 114 10.53 6.25 -11.45
N LEU A 115 11.07 5.05 -11.26
CA LEU A 115 12.30 4.60 -11.93
C LEU A 115 12.07 4.01 -13.32
N LEU A 116 10.89 3.44 -13.60
CA LEU A 116 10.63 2.73 -14.85
C LEU A 116 9.53 3.35 -15.72
N GLU A 117 8.57 4.07 -15.13
CA GLU A 117 7.46 4.68 -15.89
C GLU A 117 7.62 6.20 -16.05
N GLY A 118 8.73 6.79 -15.56
CA GLY A 118 9.06 8.21 -15.73
C GLY A 118 8.19 9.16 -14.90
N CYS A 119 7.52 8.66 -13.85
CA CYS A 119 6.79 9.53 -12.93
C CYS A 119 7.74 10.31 -12.04
N ASP A 120 7.52 11.61 -11.93
CA ASP A 120 8.27 12.45 -11.01
C ASP A 120 7.47 12.72 -9.73
N PHE A 121 8.19 12.83 -8.62
CA PHE A 121 7.61 13.14 -7.31
C PHE A 121 8.43 14.22 -6.62
N GLU A 122 7.76 15.18 -6.00
CA GLU A 122 8.43 16.21 -5.19
C GLU A 122 9.12 15.60 -3.97
N ARG A 123 8.43 14.67 -3.29
CA ARG A 123 8.90 13.92 -2.13
C ARG A 123 8.31 12.52 -2.11
N ILE A 124 9.08 11.56 -1.66
CA ILE A 124 8.69 10.15 -1.62
C ILE A 124 8.75 9.66 -0.17
N VAL A 125 7.66 9.06 0.31
CA VAL A 125 7.63 8.33 1.58
C VAL A 125 7.41 6.85 1.30
N LEU A 126 8.31 6.02 1.82
CA LEU A 126 8.25 4.56 1.73
C LEU A 126 8.02 4.00 3.14
N MET A 127 6.79 3.52 3.39
CA MET A 127 6.37 3.08 4.71
C MET A 127 6.20 1.56 4.73
N ASN A 128 6.98 0.84 5.56
CA ASN A 128 6.97 -0.62 5.62
C ASN A 128 6.90 -1.23 4.21
N ALA A 129 7.77 -0.78 3.31
CA ALA A 129 7.64 -0.92 1.87
C ALA A 129 8.27 -2.21 1.34
N VAL A 130 7.53 -2.94 0.53
CA VAL A 130 8.12 -3.98 -0.32
C VAL A 130 9.08 -3.29 -1.27
N SER A 131 10.36 -3.66 -1.22
CA SER A 131 11.44 -2.94 -1.91
C SER A 131 12.63 -3.84 -2.26
N VAL A 132 13.33 -4.37 -1.25
CA VAL A 132 14.53 -5.19 -1.45
C VAL A 132 14.28 -6.66 -1.10
N ALA A 133 14.90 -7.53 -1.83
CA ALA A 133 14.78 -8.98 -1.67
C ALA A 133 15.53 -9.49 -0.42
N PRO A 134 15.09 -10.62 0.20
CA PRO A 134 13.83 -11.31 -0.03
C PRO A 134 12.65 -10.68 0.73
N TRP A 135 11.46 -10.69 0.17
CA TRP A 135 10.25 -10.19 0.82
C TRP A 135 9.11 -11.23 0.80
N GLY A 136 8.00 -10.89 1.46
CA GLY A 136 6.86 -11.76 1.64
C GLY A 136 6.94 -12.59 2.93
N SER A 137 5.87 -12.52 3.74
CA SER A 137 5.74 -13.33 4.97
C SER A 137 5.77 -14.84 4.64
N PRO A 138 6.03 -15.71 5.62
CA PRO A 138 5.95 -17.17 5.40
C PRO A 138 4.61 -17.63 4.83
N PHE A 139 3.50 -17.02 5.28
CA PHE A 139 2.16 -17.31 4.76
C PHE A 139 2.03 -16.84 3.31
N TYR A 140 2.47 -15.63 2.99
CA TYR A 140 2.43 -15.08 1.64
C TYR A 140 3.16 -16.00 0.65
N ARG A 141 4.38 -16.40 0.96
CA ARG A 141 5.19 -17.30 0.13
C ARG A 141 4.55 -18.68 -0.06
N LEU A 142 3.96 -19.22 1.02
CA LEU A 142 3.26 -20.50 0.92
C LEU A 142 2.04 -20.43 -0.02
N VAL A 143 1.28 -19.33 0.04
CA VAL A 143 0.15 -19.10 -0.87
C VAL A 143 0.65 -18.92 -2.31
N GLN A 144 1.73 -18.20 -2.51
CA GLN A 144 2.35 -17.98 -3.83
C GLN A 144 2.79 -19.28 -4.47
N ASP A 145 3.36 -20.20 -3.68
CA ASP A 145 3.80 -21.52 -4.15
C ASP A 145 2.63 -22.47 -4.49
N TYR A 146 1.49 -22.32 -3.79
CA TYR A 146 0.34 -23.23 -3.89
C TYR A 146 -1.02 -22.53 -4.07
N PRO A 147 -1.18 -21.57 -4.98
CA PRO A 147 -2.40 -20.75 -5.08
C PRO A 147 -3.64 -21.60 -5.38
N GLY A 148 -3.51 -22.66 -6.17
CA GLY A 148 -4.60 -23.58 -6.51
C GLY A 148 -5.13 -24.39 -5.32
N VAL A 149 -4.30 -24.66 -4.31
CA VAL A 149 -4.71 -25.31 -3.06
C VAL A 149 -5.50 -24.32 -2.19
N PHE A 150 -4.97 -23.11 -2.03
CA PHE A 150 -5.61 -22.07 -1.22
C PHE A 150 -6.94 -21.62 -1.82
N GLY A 151 -7.07 -21.58 -3.14
CA GLY A 151 -8.34 -21.27 -3.83
C GLY A 151 -9.47 -22.29 -3.57
N GLN A 152 -9.15 -23.48 -3.09
CA GLN A 152 -10.14 -24.54 -2.77
C GLN A 152 -10.56 -24.55 -1.28
N ILE A 153 -9.97 -23.70 -0.45
CA ILE A 153 -10.30 -23.64 0.97
C ILE A 153 -11.75 -23.16 1.16
N PRO A 154 -12.56 -23.86 1.97
CA PRO A 154 -13.92 -23.42 2.26
C PRO A 154 -13.97 -22.00 2.81
N GLY A 155 -14.96 -21.19 2.38
CA GLY A 155 -15.04 -19.75 2.70
C GLY A 155 -14.99 -19.44 4.19
N TYR A 156 -15.55 -20.29 5.09
CA TYR A 156 -15.46 -20.06 6.53
C TYR A 156 -14.03 -20.21 7.08
N MET A 157 -13.23 -21.12 6.50
CA MET A 157 -11.81 -21.27 6.85
C MET A 157 -10.99 -20.13 6.27
N HIS A 158 -11.25 -19.76 5.01
CA HIS A 158 -10.63 -18.61 4.37
C HIS A 158 -10.84 -17.35 5.20
N ARG A 159 -12.08 -17.07 5.65
CA ARG A 159 -12.39 -15.94 6.54
C ARG A 159 -11.54 -15.95 7.82
N ALA A 160 -11.43 -17.10 8.48
CA ALA A 160 -10.65 -17.23 9.70
C ALA A 160 -9.14 -17.00 9.47
N MET A 161 -8.62 -17.54 8.37
CA MET A 161 -7.22 -17.34 7.95
C MET A 161 -6.93 -15.86 7.65
N MET A 162 -7.83 -15.20 6.91
CA MET A 162 -7.67 -13.77 6.59
C MET A 162 -7.70 -12.91 7.84
N ALA A 163 -8.60 -13.20 8.79
CA ALA A 163 -8.63 -12.49 10.07
C ALA A 163 -7.34 -12.66 10.87
N ALA A 164 -6.78 -13.87 10.90
CA ALA A 164 -5.50 -14.14 11.55
C ALA A 164 -4.35 -13.41 10.84
N TYR A 165 -4.34 -13.43 9.50
CA TYR A 165 -3.30 -12.79 8.70
C TYR A 165 -3.29 -11.26 8.89
N VAL A 166 -4.45 -10.60 8.81
CA VAL A 166 -4.55 -9.15 9.02
C VAL A 166 -4.14 -8.76 10.45
N ARG A 167 -4.53 -9.55 11.46
CA ARG A 167 -4.12 -9.27 12.86
C ARG A 167 -2.64 -9.41 13.10
N ASP A 168 -1.96 -10.26 12.34
CA ASP A 168 -0.50 -10.39 12.43
C ASP A 168 0.24 -9.16 11.90
N ALA A 169 -0.43 -8.32 11.10
CA ALA A 169 0.12 -7.06 10.58
C ALA A 169 0.14 -5.92 11.61
N THR A 170 -0.44 -6.09 12.80
CA THR A 170 -0.44 -5.07 13.86
C THR A 170 0.32 -5.52 15.10
N TYR A 171 0.92 -4.56 15.79
CA TYR A 171 1.53 -4.79 17.12
C TYR A 171 0.45 -4.99 18.17
N ARG A 172 -0.57 -4.13 18.18
CA ARG A 172 -1.74 -4.28 19.03
C ARG A 172 -2.70 -5.34 18.48
N LEU A 173 -3.40 -6.02 19.37
CA LEU A 173 -4.43 -6.95 18.95
C LEU A 173 -5.66 -6.19 18.45
N MET A 174 -6.02 -6.40 17.17
CA MET A 174 -7.26 -5.89 16.60
C MET A 174 -8.47 -6.74 17.02
N THR A 175 -9.58 -6.07 17.33
CA THR A 175 -10.88 -6.73 17.56
C THR A 175 -11.46 -7.29 16.26
N ASP A 176 -12.53 -8.09 16.36
CA ASP A 176 -13.25 -8.60 15.19
C ASP A 176 -13.86 -7.47 14.35
N GLU A 177 -14.39 -6.43 15.02
CA GLU A 177 -14.96 -5.24 14.37
C GLU A 177 -13.90 -4.46 13.58
N GLU A 178 -12.73 -4.25 14.17
CA GLU A 178 -11.63 -3.54 13.50
C GLU A 178 -11.05 -4.33 12.33
N THR A 179 -11.05 -5.68 12.44
CA THR A 179 -10.51 -6.57 11.41
C THR A 179 -11.43 -6.71 10.20
N LEU A 180 -12.76 -6.65 10.42
CA LEU A 180 -13.75 -6.94 9.39
C LEU A 180 -13.60 -6.10 8.13
N PRO A 181 -13.43 -4.76 8.16
CA PRO A 181 -13.30 -3.96 6.94
C PRO A 181 -12.08 -4.32 6.09
N TYR A 182 -11.04 -4.89 6.68
CA TYR A 182 -9.83 -5.33 5.97
C TYR A 182 -10.01 -6.66 5.24
N ILE A 183 -10.83 -7.56 5.81
CA ILE A 183 -11.03 -8.88 5.23
C ILE A 183 -12.25 -8.96 4.30
N GLU A 184 -13.26 -8.10 4.52
CA GLU A 184 -14.52 -8.12 3.79
C GLU A 184 -14.35 -8.10 2.25
N PRO A 185 -13.44 -7.29 1.65
CA PRO A 185 -13.20 -7.29 0.21
C PRO A 185 -12.70 -8.61 -0.36
N TRP A 186 -12.20 -9.50 0.49
CA TRP A 186 -11.63 -10.79 0.14
C TRP A 186 -12.56 -11.98 0.42
N LEU A 187 -13.78 -11.71 0.94
CA LEU A 187 -14.75 -12.75 1.24
C LEU A 187 -15.61 -13.07 0.02
N GLY A 188 -16.26 -14.27 0.06
CA GLY A 188 -17.02 -14.78 -1.07
C GLY A 188 -16.13 -15.32 -2.18
N GLU A 189 -16.75 -15.88 -3.22
CA GLU A 189 -16.03 -16.55 -4.31
C GLU A 189 -15.13 -15.58 -5.09
N GLU A 190 -15.63 -14.41 -5.43
CA GLU A 190 -14.90 -13.39 -6.17
C GLU A 190 -13.72 -12.83 -5.36
N GLY A 191 -13.95 -12.44 -4.10
CA GLY A 191 -12.92 -11.89 -3.23
C GLY A 191 -11.81 -12.91 -2.93
N GLN A 192 -12.17 -14.14 -2.63
CA GLN A 192 -11.20 -15.21 -2.38
C GLN A 192 -10.36 -15.49 -3.63
N ALA A 193 -10.99 -15.60 -4.80
CA ALA A 193 -10.28 -15.81 -6.06
C ALA A 193 -9.34 -14.63 -6.38
N ALA A 194 -9.77 -13.39 -6.15
CA ALA A 194 -8.97 -12.19 -6.37
C ALA A 194 -7.74 -12.15 -5.45
N LEU A 195 -7.89 -12.49 -4.15
CA LEU A 195 -6.77 -12.55 -3.22
C LEU A 195 -5.68 -13.50 -3.70
N TYR A 196 -6.04 -14.74 -4.01
CA TYR A 196 -5.02 -15.73 -4.40
C TYR A 196 -4.43 -15.46 -5.78
N ARG A 197 -5.20 -14.83 -6.68
CA ARG A 197 -4.68 -14.36 -7.98
C ARG A 197 -3.63 -13.28 -7.82
N GLN A 198 -3.88 -12.25 -6.99
CA GLN A 198 -2.90 -11.17 -6.80
C GLN A 198 -1.62 -11.67 -6.12
N ILE A 199 -1.71 -12.59 -5.16
CA ILE A 199 -0.52 -13.19 -4.54
C ILE A 199 0.27 -14.01 -5.58
N ALA A 200 -0.41 -14.82 -6.40
CA ALA A 200 0.23 -15.64 -7.41
C ALA A 200 0.92 -14.84 -8.54
N GLN A 201 0.45 -13.63 -8.83
CA GLN A 201 1.02 -12.78 -9.88
C GLN A 201 2.19 -11.92 -9.42
N ASN A 202 2.40 -11.76 -8.11
CA ASN A 202 3.43 -10.88 -7.59
C ASN A 202 4.71 -11.66 -7.25
N ASP A 203 5.71 -11.44 -8.08
CA ASP A 203 7.00 -12.11 -8.09
C ASP A 203 8.09 -11.12 -7.65
N GLN A 204 9.12 -11.62 -6.96
CA GLN A 204 10.26 -10.84 -6.48
C GLN A 204 10.99 -10.10 -7.61
N ARG A 205 10.99 -10.66 -8.84
CA ARG A 205 11.59 -9.99 -10.02
C ARG A 205 11.15 -8.55 -10.19
N TYR A 206 9.93 -8.20 -9.76
CA TYR A 206 9.41 -6.83 -9.91
C TYR A 206 10.09 -5.83 -8.97
N THR A 207 10.71 -6.27 -7.89
CA THR A 207 11.61 -5.46 -7.07
C THR A 207 13.05 -5.57 -7.53
N ASP A 208 13.50 -6.76 -7.97
CA ASP A 208 14.84 -6.98 -8.50
C ASP A 208 15.16 -6.11 -9.72
N GLU A 209 14.14 -5.79 -10.53
CA GLU A 209 14.25 -4.88 -11.68
C GLU A 209 14.56 -3.42 -11.29
N VAL A 210 14.12 -2.95 -10.14
CA VAL A 210 14.29 -1.56 -9.69
C VAL A 210 15.38 -1.38 -8.65
N GLU A 211 15.71 -2.41 -7.86
CA GLU A 211 16.71 -2.33 -6.79
C GLU A 211 18.06 -1.77 -7.27
N PRO A 212 18.61 -2.16 -8.45
CA PRO A 212 19.85 -1.60 -8.97
C PRO A 212 19.79 -0.10 -9.28
N LEU A 213 18.59 0.47 -9.42
CA LEU A 213 18.35 1.87 -9.79
C LEU A 213 18.12 2.79 -8.58
N TYR A 214 18.07 2.26 -7.36
CA TYR A 214 17.78 3.08 -6.16
C TYR A 214 18.80 4.20 -5.96
N GLY A 215 20.05 4.00 -6.38
CA GLY A 215 21.09 5.03 -6.35
C GLY A 215 20.83 6.22 -7.28
N GLU A 216 19.89 6.12 -8.20
CA GLU A 216 19.52 7.17 -9.16
C GLU A 216 18.40 8.10 -8.63
N ILE A 217 17.81 7.78 -7.46
CA ILE A 217 16.76 8.60 -6.86
C ILE A 217 17.37 9.89 -6.30
N GLU A 218 17.10 11.02 -6.95
CA GLU A 218 17.58 12.34 -6.55
C GLU A 218 16.56 13.12 -5.70
N ARG A 219 15.37 12.57 -5.49
CA ARG A 219 14.29 13.21 -4.74
C ARG A 219 14.44 12.96 -3.24
N PRO A 220 13.98 13.88 -2.37
CA PRO A 220 13.93 13.62 -0.94
C PRO A 220 13.10 12.37 -0.64
N VAL A 221 13.68 11.43 0.11
CA VAL A 221 13.02 10.18 0.50
C VAL A 221 12.99 10.04 2.02
N LEU A 222 11.81 9.79 2.56
CA LEU A 222 11.61 9.33 3.94
C LEU A 222 11.25 7.84 3.92
N ILE A 223 11.99 7.04 4.66
CA ILE A 223 11.71 5.64 4.93
C ILE A 223 11.17 5.59 6.36
N LEU A 224 9.93 5.14 6.51
CA LEU A 224 9.24 5.05 7.80
C LEU A 224 8.93 3.58 8.09
N TRP A 225 9.32 3.07 9.28
CA TRP A 225 9.25 1.64 9.54
C TRP A 225 8.85 1.31 10.97
N GLY A 226 7.87 0.41 11.12
CA GLY A 226 7.52 -0.18 12.40
C GLY A 226 8.60 -1.18 12.84
N GLU A 227 9.13 -1.03 14.05
CA GLU A 227 10.21 -1.89 14.58
C GLU A 227 9.80 -3.35 14.78
N GLU A 228 8.47 -3.59 14.93
CA GLU A 228 7.89 -4.90 15.19
C GLU A 228 7.26 -5.53 13.93
N ASP A 229 7.61 -5.03 12.74
CA ASP A 229 7.10 -5.59 11.48
C ASP A 229 7.62 -7.01 11.27
N ARG A 230 6.70 -7.98 11.35
CA ARG A 230 7.00 -9.40 11.15
C ARG A 230 6.88 -9.84 9.69
N TRP A 231 6.27 -9.02 8.84
CA TRP A 231 6.13 -9.31 7.41
C TRP A 231 7.32 -8.81 6.61
N LEU A 232 7.77 -7.62 6.93
CA LEU A 232 8.94 -6.96 6.36
C LEU A 232 9.83 -6.48 7.53
N PRO A 233 10.76 -7.31 8.01
CA PRO A 233 11.63 -6.95 9.12
C PRO A 233 12.38 -5.64 8.90
N LEU A 234 12.71 -4.91 9.97
CA LEU A 234 13.36 -3.60 9.93
C LEU A 234 14.63 -3.58 9.08
N GLU A 235 15.35 -4.71 9.01
CA GLU A 235 16.55 -4.86 8.19
C GLU A 235 16.29 -4.60 6.69
N ILE A 236 15.05 -4.76 6.22
CA ILE A 236 14.63 -4.40 4.85
C ILE A 236 14.66 -2.87 4.70
N GLY A 237 14.10 -2.14 5.68
CA GLY A 237 14.13 -0.67 5.71
C GLY A 237 15.55 -0.11 5.80
N GLU A 238 16.42 -0.74 6.58
CA GLU A 238 17.83 -0.37 6.71
C GLU A 238 18.61 -0.58 5.40
N LYS A 239 18.35 -1.70 4.70
CA LYS A 239 18.95 -1.96 3.38
C LYS A 239 18.45 -0.93 2.36
N LEU A 240 17.14 -0.65 2.34
CA LEU A 240 16.57 0.35 1.46
C LEU A 240 17.19 1.74 1.71
N HIS A 241 17.34 2.13 2.97
CA HIS A 241 18.01 3.38 3.36
C HIS A 241 19.46 3.44 2.86
N THR A 242 20.18 2.33 2.98
CA THR A 242 21.57 2.25 2.47
C THR A 242 21.61 2.38 0.95
N SER A 243 20.58 1.89 0.24
CA SER A 243 20.52 1.87 -1.22
C SER A 243 20.07 3.18 -1.85
N ILE A 244 19.37 4.06 -1.10
CA ILE A 244 18.88 5.37 -1.58
C ILE A 244 19.71 6.49 -0.93
N PRO A 245 20.64 7.12 -1.67
CA PRO A 245 21.49 8.19 -1.13
C PRO A 245 20.68 9.37 -0.61
N GLY A 246 21.01 9.87 0.58
CA GLY A 246 20.36 11.02 1.17
C GLY A 246 18.94 10.77 1.72
N SER A 247 18.45 9.54 1.68
CA SER A 247 17.18 9.19 2.34
C SER A 247 17.27 9.36 3.86
N GLN A 248 16.12 9.52 4.51
CA GLN A 248 16.00 9.54 5.96
C GLN A 248 15.30 8.26 6.41
N LEU A 249 15.82 7.58 7.42
CA LEU A 249 15.14 6.46 8.09
C LEU A 249 14.58 6.92 9.43
N ARG A 250 13.32 6.65 9.67
CA ARG A 250 12.64 6.83 10.96
C ARG A 250 11.97 5.52 11.34
N THR A 251 12.21 5.07 12.56
CA THR A 251 11.60 3.85 13.11
C THR A 251 10.56 4.21 14.16
N ILE A 252 9.51 3.41 14.25
CA ILE A 252 8.41 3.60 15.20
C ILE A 252 8.37 2.38 16.14
N PRO A 253 8.67 2.55 17.42
CA PRO A 253 8.63 1.46 18.39
C PRO A 253 7.19 1.00 18.68
N LYS A 254 7.01 -0.27 19.02
CA LYS A 254 5.70 -0.88 19.29
C LYS A 254 4.72 -0.72 18.13
N CYS A 255 5.22 -0.77 16.93
CA CYS A 255 4.52 -0.62 15.69
C CYS A 255 4.94 -1.73 14.75
N ALA A 256 3.98 -2.41 14.16
CA ALA A 256 4.21 -3.48 13.20
C ALA A 256 4.00 -2.99 11.75
N HIS A 257 3.58 -3.88 10.87
CA HIS A 257 3.43 -3.60 9.44
C HIS A 257 2.36 -2.53 9.13
N LEU A 258 1.21 -2.55 9.83
CA LEU A 258 0.15 -1.55 9.70
C LEU A 258 0.39 -0.35 10.63
N ALA A 259 1.43 0.43 10.34
CA ALA A 259 1.77 1.62 11.12
C ALA A 259 0.62 2.64 11.20
N GLN A 260 -0.24 2.70 10.19
CA GLN A 260 -1.45 3.53 10.18
C GLN A 260 -2.45 3.16 11.28
N GLU A 261 -2.42 1.91 11.77
CA GLU A 261 -3.28 1.41 12.86
C GLU A 261 -2.61 1.46 14.21
N ASP A 262 -1.33 1.12 14.26
CA ASP A 262 -0.59 1.04 15.52
C ASP A 262 -0.15 2.42 16.03
N ALA A 263 0.22 3.34 15.12
CA ALA A 263 0.87 4.62 15.44
C ALA A 263 0.37 5.77 14.56
N THR A 264 -0.94 5.92 14.39
CA THR A 264 -1.55 6.92 13.49
C THR A 264 -1.01 8.33 13.68
N GLU A 265 -0.93 8.80 14.94
CA GLU A 265 -0.50 10.17 15.25
C GLU A 265 0.99 10.38 14.95
N GLU A 266 1.83 9.38 15.23
CA GLU A 266 3.27 9.43 14.98
C GLU A 266 3.56 9.39 13.47
N VAL A 267 2.87 8.54 12.73
CA VAL A 267 2.91 8.53 11.26
C VAL A 267 2.53 9.90 10.70
N LEU A 268 1.41 10.47 11.13
CA LEU A 268 0.99 11.82 10.71
C LEU A 268 2.04 12.88 11.03
N GLY A 269 2.61 12.85 12.22
CA GLY A 269 3.67 13.78 12.63
C GLY A 269 4.87 13.74 11.67
N HIS A 270 5.35 12.53 11.36
CA HIS A 270 6.46 12.36 10.41
C HIS A 270 6.12 12.80 8.98
N LEU A 271 4.89 12.52 8.51
CA LEU A 271 4.44 12.95 7.18
C LEU A 271 4.37 14.48 7.09
N ILE A 272 3.74 15.14 8.07
CA ILE A 272 3.58 16.59 8.09
C ILE A 272 4.96 17.26 8.20
N GLU A 273 5.83 16.80 9.08
CA GLU A 273 7.20 17.29 9.21
C GLU A 273 7.92 17.20 7.85
N PHE A 274 7.92 16.01 7.23
CA PHE A 274 8.64 15.78 5.99
C PHE A 274 8.09 16.59 4.81
N PHE A 275 6.77 16.78 4.73
CA PHE A 275 6.15 17.54 3.64
C PHE A 275 6.24 19.06 3.83
N SER A 276 6.43 19.56 5.04
CA SER A 276 6.52 20.99 5.34
C SER A 276 7.91 21.59 5.15
N HIS A 277 8.96 20.79 5.05
CA HIS A 277 10.32 21.28 4.85
C HIS A 277 10.52 21.65 3.37
N SER A 278 10.80 22.94 3.12
CA SER A 278 11.12 23.53 1.79
C SER A 278 12.54 23.19 1.38
#